data_3c6fa1b3103dc9963a76e4893323ac17
#
_entry.id   3c6fa1b3103dc9963a76e4893323ac17
#
_cell.length_a   1.000
_cell.length_b   1.000
_cell.length_c   1.000
_cell.angle_alpha   90.00
_cell.angle_beta   90.00
_cell.angle_gamma   90.00
#
_symmetry.space_group_name_H-M   'P 1'
#
loop_
_entity.id
_entity.type
_entity.pdbx_description
1 polymer ?
#
loop_
_entity_poly.entity_id
_entity_poly.type
_entity_poly.pdbx_seq_one_letter_code
_entity_poly.pdbx_strand_id
1 'polypeptide(L)'
;MVQGSPFVVVANRLPVDEVTDDTPSSRTSGGRRWRPSPGGLVTALHPVLAEHKGTWIGWSGTPGPAPDPFEVDGIKLVPMSLSEDEVERYYEGQSNATIWPLYHDNVEPPIFRRRWRDTYREVNRRYAAAAAKVAAPGATVWVQDYQLQLVPAMLREQRPDLLIGFFLHIPFPPIELFMQLPQRAEVLRGLLGADLVGFQQRLGAQNFLRLSKHLLGTPYSGSTLEYEGRKVKAEAFPISIDFAEMQRLADNPLVRERAKQIRAELGDPKTVILGVDRLDYTKGIEHRLKAFRELLADGKLSVPESVMVQVATPSRERVEHYQALRVKVEREVGRINGDFGKVGVPAVHYLHQSYSRSELAALYCAADVMMVTPLRDGMNLVAKEYVAARAENGGALVLSEFAGAAGELRQAFLCNPHDLDGVKDALMRAVTVDEGEARRRMSIMQRHLRKHDVAAWASEFLDSLAEIGGTEKNRL
;
A
#
# COMPACT_ATOMS: atom_id res chain seq x y z
N MET A 1 15.52 6.88 -35.20
CA MET A 1 14.58 5.99 -34.48
C MET A 1 14.78 6.26 -32.99
N VAL A 2 13.76 6.72 -32.28
CA VAL A 2 13.84 6.90 -30.82
C VAL A 2 14.04 5.50 -30.22
N GLN A 3 15.15 5.27 -29.57
CA GLN A 3 15.46 4.01 -28.90
C GLN A 3 14.42 3.80 -27.80
N GLY A 4 13.59 2.75 -27.89
CA GLY A 4 12.57 2.43 -26.89
C GLY A 4 13.21 2.14 -25.52
N SER A 5 12.42 2.19 -24.45
CA SER A 5 12.89 1.92 -23.08
C SER A 5 13.04 0.40 -22.84
N PRO A 6 14.18 -0.07 -22.34
CA PRO A 6 14.40 -1.49 -22.05
C PRO A 6 13.62 -1.97 -20.82
N PHE A 7 13.23 -1.05 -19.93
CA PHE A 7 12.44 -1.31 -18.74
C PHE A 7 11.31 -0.29 -18.58
N VAL A 8 10.08 -0.75 -18.43
CA VAL A 8 8.89 0.11 -18.33
C VAL A 8 8.07 -0.27 -17.10
N VAL A 9 7.79 0.70 -16.24
CA VAL A 9 6.81 0.56 -15.15
C VAL A 9 5.50 1.20 -15.59
N VAL A 10 4.40 0.48 -15.40
CA VAL A 10 3.05 0.95 -15.67
C VAL A 10 2.27 0.95 -14.37
N ALA A 11 1.97 2.13 -13.84
CA ALA A 11 1.25 2.28 -12.58
C ALA A 11 0.10 3.29 -12.72
N ASN A 12 -0.90 3.21 -11.86
CA ASN A 12 -2.04 4.15 -11.91
C ASN A 12 -1.60 5.62 -11.77
N ARG A 13 -0.59 5.89 -10.91
CA ARG A 13 -0.07 7.24 -10.65
C ARG A 13 1.38 7.36 -11.12
N LEU A 14 1.75 8.59 -11.50
CA LEU A 14 3.17 8.97 -11.61
C LEU A 14 3.84 8.90 -10.24
N PRO A 15 5.19 8.74 -10.19
CA PRO A 15 5.95 8.77 -8.94
C PRO A 15 6.17 10.20 -8.42
N VAL A 16 5.51 11.18 -9.01
CA VAL A 16 5.60 12.60 -8.67
C VAL A 16 4.21 13.22 -8.60
N ASP A 17 4.05 14.20 -7.70
CA ASP A 17 2.85 15.03 -7.59
C ASP A 17 3.14 16.43 -8.13
N GLU A 18 2.19 17.01 -8.88
CA GLU A 18 2.26 18.41 -9.30
C GLU A 18 2.04 19.31 -8.09
N VAL A 19 2.89 20.33 -7.93
CA VAL A 19 2.79 21.28 -6.82
C VAL A 19 2.72 22.70 -7.34
N THR A 20 1.91 23.53 -6.68
CA THR A 20 1.73 24.95 -7.02
C THR A 20 2.71 25.86 -6.27
N ASP A 21 3.32 25.37 -5.17
CA ASP A 21 4.13 26.17 -4.26
C ASP A 21 5.62 25.94 -4.46
N ASP A 22 6.44 26.97 -4.08
CA ASP A 22 7.90 26.93 -4.04
C ASP A 22 8.40 26.07 -2.86
N THR A 23 8.20 24.76 -2.92
CA THR A 23 8.80 23.88 -1.92
C THR A 23 10.24 23.56 -2.27
N PRO A 24 11.18 23.51 -1.30
CA PRO A 24 12.61 23.25 -1.57
C PRO A 24 12.91 21.94 -2.31
N SER A 25 11.98 20.98 -2.28
CA SER A 25 12.10 19.68 -2.95
C SER A 25 11.41 19.62 -4.32
N SER A 26 10.81 20.72 -4.80
CA SER A 26 10.15 20.74 -6.11
C SER A 26 11.16 20.94 -7.24
N ARG A 27 10.93 20.25 -8.37
CA ARG A 27 11.71 20.34 -9.60
C ARG A 27 10.85 20.87 -10.73
N THR A 28 11.37 21.77 -11.55
CA THR A 28 10.64 22.30 -12.71
C THR A 28 10.95 21.44 -13.93
N SER A 29 9.92 20.86 -14.54
CA SER A 29 10.00 20.17 -15.82
C SER A 29 8.71 20.36 -16.60
N GLY A 30 8.81 20.58 -17.94
CA GLY A 30 7.65 20.83 -18.79
C GLY A 30 6.82 22.07 -18.40
N GLY A 31 7.44 23.10 -17.81
CA GLY A 31 6.76 24.32 -17.34
C GLY A 31 5.91 24.14 -16.08
N ARG A 32 5.94 22.95 -15.45
CA ARG A 32 5.25 22.60 -14.21
C ARG A 32 6.25 22.20 -13.13
N ARG A 33 5.83 22.26 -11.87
CA ARG A 33 6.64 21.85 -10.73
C ARG A 33 6.19 20.51 -10.19
N TRP A 34 7.16 19.65 -9.89
CA TRP A 34 6.95 18.28 -9.46
C TRP A 34 7.68 17.99 -8.16
N ARG A 35 7.06 17.28 -7.27
CA ARG A 35 7.64 16.74 -6.04
C ARG A 35 7.52 15.22 -6.05
N PRO A 36 8.54 14.46 -5.61
CA PRO A 36 8.41 13.03 -5.45
C PRO A 36 7.17 12.67 -4.61
N SER A 37 6.33 11.79 -5.12
CA SER A 37 5.16 11.30 -4.38
C SER A 37 5.62 10.45 -3.20
N PRO A 38 5.07 10.64 -2.01
CA PRO A 38 5.36 9.77 -0.89
C PRO A 38 4.75 8.39 -1.13
N GLY A 39 5.54 7.33 -0.99
CA GLY A 39 4.99 5.96 -1.07
C GLY A 39 6.05 4.89 -1.27
N GLY A 40 5.82 3.72 -0.66
CA GLY A 40 6.74 2.59 -0.71
C GLY A 40 7.04 2.10 -2.13
N LEU A 41 6.04 2.12 -3.02
CA LEU A 41 6.23 1.71 -4.42
C LEU A 41 7.20 2.63 -5.17
N VAL A 42 7.09 3.95 -4.98
CA VAL A 42 7.99 4.93 -5.61
C VAL A 42 9.42 4.72 -5.11
N THR A 43 9.58 4.61 -3.79
CA THR A 43 10.88 4.35 -3.17
C THR A 43 11.50 3.03 -3.65
N ALA A 44 10.67 1.99 -3.81
CA ALA A 44 11.09 0.68 -4.29
C ALA A 44 11.62 0.68 -5.72
N LEU A 45 10.91 1.34 -6.61
CA LEU A 45 11.14 1.23 -8.06
C LEU A 45 12.09 2.31 -8.60
N HIS A 46 12.27 3.41 -7.87
CA HIS A 46 13.14 4.52 -8.30
C HIS A 46 14.58 4.06 -8.60
N PRO A 47 15.28 3.31 -7.72
CA PRO A 47 16.63 2.84 -8.00
C PRO A 47 16.71 1.93 -9.23
N VAL A 48 15.75 1.01 -9.39
CA VAL A 48 15.68 0.08 -10.52
C VAL A 48 15.48 0.82 -11.83
N LEU A 49 14.59 1.82 -11.85
CA LEU A 49 14.33 2.64 -13.03
C LEU A 49 15.53 3.51 -13.40
N ALA A 50 16.21 4.09 -12.42
CA ALA A 50 17.40 4.91 -12.65
C ALA A 50 18.54 4.08 -13.23
N GLU A 51 18.78 2.88 -12.68
CA GLU A 51 19.81 1.95 -13.17
C GLU A 51 19.57 1.51 -14.62
N HIS A 52 18.33 1.21 -14.97
CA HIS A 52 17.96 0.71 -16.31
C HIS A 52 17.55 1.82 -17.28
N LYS A 53 17.67 3.10 -16.93
CA LYS A 53 17.16 4.23 -17.71
C LYS A 53 15.71 4.00 -18.16
N GLY A 54 14.91 3.58 -17.20
CA GLY A 54 13.55 3.11 -17.43
C GLY A 54 12.55 4.25 -17.67
N THR A 55 11.36 3.84 -18.06
CA THR A 55 10.21 4.75 -18.24
C THR A 55 9.12 4.39 -17.26
N TRP A 56 8.50 5.41 -16.63
CA TRP A 56 7.31 5.25 -15.81
C TRP A 56 6.09 5.85 -16.51
N ILE A 57 5.04 5.07 -16.68
CA ILE A 57 3.75 5.51 -17.24
C ILE A 57 2.74 5.62 -16.12
N GLY A 58 2.06 6.75 -15.98
CA GLY A 58 1.06 6.95 -14.94
C GLY A 58 0.29 8.26 -15.08
N TRP A 59 -0.83 8.36 -14.38
CA TRP A 59 -1.62 9.58 -14.27
C TRP A 59 -1.02 10.54 -13.23
N SER A 60 -1.03 11.85 -13.51
CA SER A 60 -0.51 12.89 -12.59
C SER A 60 -1.33 13.03 -11.30
N GLY A 61 -2.59 12.56 -11.30
CA GLY A 61 -3.53 12.70 -10.18
C GLY A 61 -4.47 13.87 -10.30
N THR A 62 -4.29 14.72 -11.28
CA THR A 62 -5.19 15.84 -11.59
C THR A 62 -5.96 15.52 -12.86
N PRO A 63 -7.31 15.66 -12.88
CA PRO A 63 -8.10 15.48 -14.10
C PRO A 63 -7.71 16.47 -15.18
N GLY A 64 -7.81 16.05 -16.45
CA GLY A 64 -7.56 16.91 -17.60
C GLY A 64 -6.46 16.41 -18.54
N PRO A 65 -5.99 17.27 -19.45
CA PRO A 65 -4.97 16.90 -20.41
C PRO A 65 -3.63 16.62 -19.71
N ALA A 66 -2.99 15.52 -20.10
CA ALA A 66 -1.67 15.17 -19.61
C ALA A 66 -0.62 16.16 -20.14
N PRO A 67 0.40 16.51 -19.35
CA PRO A 67 1.58 17.21 -19.87
C PRO A 67 2.35 16.31 -20.85
N ASP A 68 3.22 16.91 -21.65
CA ASP A 68 4.15 16.16 -22.48
C ASP A 68 5.07 15.28 -21.62
N PRO A 69 5.59 14.16 -22.16
CA PRO A 69 6.58 13.35 -21.46
C PRO A 69 7.79 14.18 -21.02
N PHE A 70 8.24 13.96 -19.77
CA PHE A 70 9.34 14.71 -19.16
C PHE A 70 10.22 13.77 -18.34
N GLU A 71 11.33 14.30 -17.82
CA GLU A 71 12.29 13.53 -17.02
C GLU A 71 12.46 14.15 -15.64
N VAL A 72 12.49 13.30 -14.63
CA VAL A 72 12.80 13.65 -13.24
C VAL A 72 13.76 12.61 -12.67
N ASP A 73 14.87 13.04 -12.10
CA ASP A 73 15.88 12.19 -11.45
C ASP A 73 16.39 11.03 -12.35
N GLY A 74 16.52 11.27 -13.65
CA GLY A 74 17.00 10.29 -14.62
C GLY A 74 15.94 9.28 -15.07
N ILE A 75 14.69 9.43 -14.63
CA ILE A 75 13.55 8.57 -15.02
C ILE A 75 12.67 9.32 -16.00
N LYS A 76 12.38 8.72 -17.14
CA LYS A 76 11.43 9.24 -18.12
C LYS A 76 10.01 8.98 -17.64
N LEU A 77 9.21 10.04 -17.53
CA LEU A 77 7.80 9.98 -17.13
C LEU A 77 6.91 10.20 -18.35
N VAL A 78 5.91 9.34 -18.50
CA VAL A 78 4.90 9.41 -19.54
C VAL A 78 3.53 9.59 -18.88
N PRO A 79 3.05 10.82 -18.80
CA PRO A 79 1.77 11.13 -18.16
C PRO A 79 0.58 10.61 -18.96
N MET A 80 -0.39 10.03 -18.25
CA MET A 80 -1.66 9.61 -18.80
C MET A 80 -2.76 10.66 -18.50
N SER A 81 -3.56 11.00 -19.51
CA SER A 81 -4.71 11.89 -19.35
C SER A 81 -5.92 11.11 -18.84
N LEU A 82 -6.61 11.65 -17.82
CA LEU A 82 -7.92 11.20 -17.37
C LEU A 82 -8.84 12.41 -17.28
N SER A 83 -10.02 12.37 -17.91
CA SER A 83 -11.06 13.38 -17.71
C SER A 83 -11.72 13.24 -16.33
N GLU A 84 -12.47 14.23 -15.88
CA GLU A 84 -13.23 14.15 -14.62
C GLU A 84 -14.18 12.96 -14.59
N ASP A 85 -14.88 12.70 -15.70
CA ASP A 85 -15.78 11.56 -15.87
C ASP A 85 -15.03 10.21 -15.78
N GLU A 86 -13.81 10.12 -16.32
CA GLU A 86 -12.97 8.93 -16.19
C GLU A 86 -12.42 8.77 -14.78
N VAL A 87 -12.06 9.84 -14.08
CA VAL A 87 -11.67 9.77 -12.67
C VAL A 87 -12.83 9.24 -11.83
N GLU A 88 -14.05 9.79 -12.02
CA GLU A 88 -15.24 9.30 -11.32
C GLU A 88 -15.51 7.81 -11.59
N ARG A 89 -15.49 7.38 -12.88
CA ARG A 89 -15.90 6.02 -13.24
C ARG A 89 -14.82 4.97 -13.10
N TYR A 90 -13.60 5.28 -13.53
CA TYR A 90 -12.48 4.35 -13.48
C TYR A 90 -11.84 4.28 -12.10
N TYR A 91 -11.46 5.45 -11.53
CA TYR A 91 -10.71 5.50 -10.29
C TYR A 91 -11.63 5.41 -9.06
N GLU A 92 -12.58 6.34 -8.91
CA GLU A 92 -13.47 6.35 -7.76
C GLU A 92 -14.48 5.20 -7.82
N GLY A 93 -15.05 4.91 -8.99
CA GLY A 93 -16.06 3.88 -9.22
C GLY A 93 -15.48 2.47 -9.29
N GLN A 94 -15.00 2.04 -10.47
CA GLN A 94 -14.59 0.64 -10.68
C GLN A 94 -13.44 0.22 -9.78
N SER A 95 -12.44 1.07 -9.60
CA SER A 95 -11.29 0.73 -8.77
C SER A 95 -11.62 0.78 -7.28
N ASN A 96 -12.20 1.88 -6.78
CA ASN A 96 -12.31 2.13 -5.35
C ASN A 96 -13.68 1.82 -4.73
N ALA A 97 -14.77 1.84 -5.51
CA ALA A 97 -16.09 1.45 -5.01
C ALA A 97 -16.51 0.02 -5.44
N THR A 98 -15.78 -0.63 -6.37
CA THR A 98 -16.05 -2.02 -6.77
C THR A 98 -14.93 -2.97 -6.36
N ILE A 99 -13.72 -2.81 -6.93
CA ILE A 99 -12.61 -3.77 -6.75
C ILE A 99 -12.03 -3.68 -5.33
N TRP A 100 -11.80 -2.47 -4.82
CA TRP A 100 -11.22 -2.27 -3.51
C TRP A 100 -12.00 -2.97 -2.38
N PRO A 101 -13.31 -2.72 -2.17
CA PRO A 101 -14.06 -3.40 -1.12
C PRO A 101 -14.15 -4.91 -1.36
N LEU A 102 -14.35 -5.36 -2.61
CA LEU A 102 -14.42 -6.77 -2.93
C LEU A 102 -13.13 -7.53 -2.58
N TYR A 103 -11.97 -6.92 -2.85
CA TYR A 103 -10.66 -7.52 -2.56
C TYR A 103 -10.26 -7.42 -1.07
N HIS A 104 -10.96 -6.56 -0.33
CA HIS A 104 -10.83 -6.44 1.13
C HIS A 104 -12.02 -7.09 1.86
N ASP A 105 -12.37 -8.30 1.45
CA ASP A 105 -13.34 -9.19 2.11
C ASP A 105 -14.76 -8.58 2.27
N ASN A 106 -15.16 -7.66 1.38
CA ASN A 106 -16.45 -6.97 1.42
C ASN A 106 -16.72 -6.26 2.77
N VAL A 107 -15.69 -5.69 3.40
CA VAL A 107 -15.85 -4.88 4.62
C VAL A 107 -16.91 -3.80 4.44
N GLU A 108 -16.99 -3.23 3.25
CA GLU A 108 -18.10 -2.43 2.76
C GLU A 108 -18.66 -3.07 1.46
N PRO A 109 -19.95 -3.00 1.20
CA PRO A 109 -20.53 -3.61 -0.01
C PRO A 109 -19.97 -3.01 -1.30
N PRO A 110 -19.49 -3.82 -2.26
CA PRO A 110 -19.04 -3.33 -3.55
C PRO A 110 -20.21 -2.85 -4.42
N ILE A 111 -19.98 -1.80 -5.18
CA ILE A 111 -20.96 -1.23 -6.10
C ILE A 111 -20.61 -1.65 -7.52
N PHE A 112 -21.56 -2.24 -8.26
CA PHE A 112 -21.37 -2.71 -9.62
C PHE A 112 -22.12 -1.84 -10.62
N ARG A 113 -21.41 -1.15 -11.54
CA ARG A 113 -22.00 -0.35 -12.61
C ARG A 113 -21.35 -0.66 -13.96
N ARG A 114 -22.14 -0.93 -15.00
CA ARG A 114 -21.63 -1.24 -16.35
C ARG A 114 -20.73 -0.13 -16.90
N ARG A 115 -21.14 1.14 -16.78
CA ARG A 115 -20.36 2.28 -17.27
C ARG A 115 -18.98 2.37 -16.61
N TRP A 116 -18.87 2.03 -15.33
CA TRP A 116 -17.58 2.01 -14.61
C TRP A 116 -16.64 0.96 -15.20
N ARG A 117 -17.17 -0.24 -15.44
CA ARG A 117 -16.42 -1.32 -16.07
C ARG A 117 -15.96 -0.95 -17.48
N ASP A 118 -16.83 -0.35 -18.28
CA ASP A 118 -16.50 0.00 -19.66
C ASP A 118 -15.42 1.09 -19.70
N THR A 119 -15.50 2.09 -18.81
CA THR A 119 -14.43 3.09 -18.63
C THR A 119 -13.13 2.48 -18.12
N TYR A 120 -13.19 1.54 -17.19
CA TYR A 120 -12.01 0.81 -16.69
C TYR A 120 -11.30 0.07 -17.83
N ARG A 121 -12.04 -0.62 -18.69
CA ARG A 121 -11.48 -1.30 -19.88
C ARG A 121 -10.80 -0.31 -20.83
N GLU A 122 -11.46 0.81 -21.14
CA GLU A 122 -10.93 1.83 -22.05
C GLU A 122 -9.64 2.47 -21.49
N VAL A 123 -9.60 2.82 -20.22
CA VAL A 123 -8.41 3.37 -19.57
C VAL A 123 -7.28 2.34 -19.62
N ASN A 124 -7.54 1.06 -19.26
CA ASN A 124 -6.52 -0.01 -19.34
C ASN A 124 -5.97 -0.17 -20.77
N ARG A 125 -6.85 -0.08 -21.78
CA ARG A 125 -6.42 -0.14 -23.20
C ARG A 125 -5.46 0.99 -23.55
N ARG A 126 -5.70 2.20 -23.06
CA ARG A 126 -4.79 3.35 -23.30
C ARG A 126 -3.44 3.18 -22.59
N TYR A 127 -3.43 2.64 -21.36
CA TYR A 127 -2.19 2.31 -20.67
C TYR A 127 -1.39 1.24 -21.41
N ALA A 128 -2.05 0.20 -21.90
CA ALA A 128 -1.39 -0.84 -22.72
C ALA A 128 -0.79 -0.26 -24.01
N ALA A 129 -1.53 0.58 -24.72
CA ALA A 129 -1.05 1.24 -25.93
C ALA A 129 0.14 2.19 -25.66
N ALA A 130 0.11 2.92 -24.53
CA ALA A 130 1.23 3.78 -24.14
C ALA A 130 2.49 2.93 -23.83
N ALA A 131 2.34 1.81 -23.12
CA ALA A 131 3.43 0.89 -22.84
C ALA A 131 3.99 0.25 -24.13
N ALA A 132 3.12 -0.20 -25.04
CA ALA A 132 3.53 -0.77 -26.34
C ALA A 132 4.36 0.21 -27.18
N LYS A 133 4.03 1.49 -27.12
CA LYS A 133 4.71 2.57 -27.87
C LYS A 133 6.10 2.88 -27.33
N VAL A 134 6.31 2.83 -26.02
CA VAL A 134 7.58 3.27 -25.40
C VAL A 134 8.55 2.11 -25.16
N ALA A 135 8.06 0.87 -25.08
CA ALA A 135 8.88 -0.30 -24.82
C ALA A 135 9.78 -0.65 -26.01
N ALA A 136 11.07 -0.87 -25.75
CA ALA A 136 12.00 -1.41 -26.75
C ALA A 136 11.60 -2.85 -27.15
N PRO A 137 12.10 -3.39 -28.28
CA PRO A 137 11.93 -4.80 -28.59
C PRO A 137 12.49 -5.69 -27.48
N GLY A 138 11.69 -6.67 -27.03
CA GLY A 138 12.05 -7.58 -25.94
C GLY A 138 12.19 -6.94 -24.55
N ALA A 139 11.66 -5.72 -24.35
CA ALA A 139 11.73 -5.01 -23.08
C ALA A 139 10.95 -5.73 -21.96
N THR A 140 11.37 -5.46 -20.72
CA THR A 140 10.61 -5.84 -19.53
C THR A 140 9.58 -4.75 -19.19
N VAL A 141 8.31 -5.15 -19.01
CA VAL A 141 7.23 -4.26 -18.58
C VAL A 141 6.64 -4.75 -17.26
N TRP A 142 6.67 -3.91 -16.24
CA TRP A 142 6.13 -4.24 -14.91
C TRP A 142 4.88 -3.43 -14.60
N VAL A 143 3.73 -4.09 -14.68
CA VAL A 143 2.40 -3.47 -14.43
C VAL A 143 2.06 -3.57 -12.96
N GLN A 144 1.55 -2.47 -12.39
CA GLN A 144 1.29 -2.33 -10.96
C GLN A 144 -0.20 -2.19 -10.65
N ASP A 145 -0.67 -3.06 -9.77
CA ASP A 145 -1.86 -2.94 -8.93
C ASP A 145 -3.23 -3.07 -9.62
N TYR A 146 -4.27 -3.12 -8.81
CA TYR A 146 -5.66 -3.48 -9.16
C TYR A 146 -6.35 -2.54 -10.15
N GLN A 147 -5.84 -1.34 -10.36
CA GLN A 147 -6.39 -0.42 -11.36
C GLN A 147 -6.07 -0.88 -12.80
N LEU A 148 -5.08 -1.71 -12.99
CA LEU A 148 -4.49 -2.03 -14.31
C LEU A 148 -4.50 -3.53 -14.63
N GLN A 149 -5.45 -4.29 -14.08
CA GLN A 149 -5.50 -5.76 -14.20
C GLN A 149 -5.73 -6.26 -15.64
N LEU A 150 -6.23 -5.42 -16.56
CA LEU A 150 -6.44 -5.80 -17.96
C LEU A 150 -5.26 -5.46 -18.86
N VAL A 151 -4.35 -4.60 -18.38
CA VAL A 151 -3.18 -4.15 -19.17
C VAL A 151 -2.31 -5.29 -19.67
N PRO A 152 -1.97 -6.33 -18.86
CA PRO A 152 -1.07 -7.37 -19.32
C PRO A 152 -1.56 -8.10 -20.58
N ALA A 153 -2.84 -8.51 -20.65
CA ALA A 153 -3.38 -9.15 -21.84
C ALA A 153 -3.45 -8.20 -23.03
N MET A 154 -3.94 -6.99 -22.84
CA MET A 154 -4.05 -5.98 -23.90
C MET A 154 -2.68 -5.57 -24.45
N LEU A 155 -1.63 -5.60 -23.62
CA LEU A 155 -0.26 -5.35 -24.04
C LEU A 155 0.34 -6.56 -24.78
N ARG A 156 0.08 -7.78 -24.29
CA ARG A 156 0.53 -9.02 -24.93
C ARG A 156 -0.01 -9.17 -26.36
N GLU A 157 -1.27 -8.81 -26.59
CA GLU A 157 -1.88 -8.79 -27.92
C GLU A 157 -1.14 -7.87 -28.91
N GLN A 158 -0.65 -6.71 -28.44
CA GLN A 158 0.07 -5.73 -29.26
C GLN A 158 1.55 -6.04 -29.39
N ARG A 159 2.15 -6.60 -28.36
CA ARG A 159 3.60 -6.82 -28.22
C ARG A 159 3.88 -8.19 -27.58
N PRO A 160 3.81 -9.26 -28.40
CA PRO A 160 4.08 -10.62 -27.90
C PRO A 160 5.55 -10.84 -27.53
N ASP A 161 6.44 -9.97 -27.96
CA ASP A 161 7.89 -10.01 -27.69
C ASP A 161 8.29 -9.55 -26.28
N LEU A 162 7.39 -8.88 -25.55
CA LEU A 162 7.69 -8.29 -24.25
C LEU A 162 7.70 -9.34 -23.13
N LEU A 163 8.54 -9.13 -22.13
CA LEU A 163 8.50 -9.83 -20.86
C LEU A 163 7.63 -9.01 -19.88
N ILE A 164 6.47 -9.56 -19.49
CA ILE A 164 5.46 -8.82 -18.73
C ILE A 164 5.31 -9.39 -17.33
N GLY A 165 5.63 -8.57 -16.32
CA GLY A 165 5.29 -8.81 -14.92
C GLY A 165 4.05 -8.02 -14.50
N PHE A 166 3.23 -8.59 -13.63
CA PHE A 166 2.15 -7.88 -12.94
C PHE A 166 2.29 -8.08 -11.43
N PHE A 167 2.07 -7.02 -10.64
CA PHE A 167 2.10 -7.11 -9.19
C PHE A 167 0.83 -6.52 -8.56
N LEU A 168 0.17 -7.29 -7.70
CA LEU A 168 -1.01 -6.86 -6.95
C LEU A 168 -0.62 -6.48 -5.52
N HIS A 169 -0.83 -5.21 -5.16
CA HIS A 169 -0.49 -4.68 -3.84
C HIS A 169 -1.56 -4.91 -2.77
N ILE A 170 -2.79 -5.20 -3.18
CA ILE A 170 -3.93 -5.47 -2.28
C ILE A 170 -4.18 -6.98 -2.17
N PRO A 171 -5.00 -7.45 -1.22
CA PRO A 171 -5.35 -8.86 -1.14
C PRO A 171 -6.00 -9.36 -2.45
N PHE A 172 -5.74 -10.59 -2.84
CA PHE A 172 -6.51 -11.26 -3.90
C PHE A 172 -7.56 -12.17 -3.25
N PRO A 173 -8.86 -11.98 -3.55
CA PRO A 173 -9.93 -12.60 -2.80
C PRO A 173 -10.07 -14.11 -3.06
N PRO A 174 -10.68 -14.86 -2.13
CA PRO A 174 -11.08 -16.24 -2.34
C PRO A 174 -12.19 -16.35 -3.39
N ILE A 175 -12.47 -17.60 -3.82
CA ILE A 175 -13.40 -17.87 -4.91
C ILE A 175 -14.80 -17.32 -4.62
N GLU A 176 -15.28 -17.45 -3.39
CA GLU A 176 -16.64 -17.06 -2.98
C GLU A 176 -16.86 -15.55 -3.14
N LEU A 177 -15.84 -14.76 -2.86
CA LEU A 177 -15.90 -13.30 -3.03
C LEU A 177 -15.65 -12.89 -4.49
N PHE A 178 -14.63 -13.46 -5.14
CA PHE A 178 -14.29 -13.11 -6.52
C PHE A 178 -15.42 -13.42 -7.51
N MET A 179 -16.21 -14.47 -7.25
CA MET A 179 -17.36 -14.85 -8.07
C MET A 179 -18.46 -13.79 -8.11
N GLN A 180 -18.50 -12.86 -7.16
CA GLN A 180 -19.44 -11.73 -7.17
C GLN A 180 -19.11 -10.71 -8.27
N LEU A 181 -17.85 -10.67 -8.75
CA LEU A 181 -17.42 -9.72 -9.77
C LEU A 181 -18.03 -10.07 -11.14
N PRO A 182 -18.87 -9.21 -11.75
CA PRO A 182 -19.51 -9.52 -13.03
C PRO A 182 -18.51 -9.82 -14.16
N GLN A 183 -17.38 -9.12 -14.19
CA GLN A 183 -16.30 -9.29 -15.19
C GLN A 183 -15.17 -10.23 -14.74
N ARG A 184 -15.42 -11.15 -13.81
CA ARG A 184 -14.41 -12.04 -13.21
C ARG A 184 -13.52 -12.78 -14.20
N ALA A 185 -14.10 -13.32 -15.28
CA ALA A 185 -13.34 -14.02 -16.31
C ALA A 185 -12.44 -13.08 -17.11
N GLU A 186 -12.89 -11.85 -17.38
CA GLU A 186 -12.12 -10.81 -18.08
C GLU A 186 -10.90 -10.39 -17.24
N VAL A 187 -11.07 -10.19 -15.93
CA VAL A 187 -9.97 -9.84 -15.03
C VAL A 187 -8.92 -10.95 -14.98
N LEU A 188 -9.35 -12.22 -14.88
CA LEU A 188 -8.39 -13.34 -14.90
C LEU A 188 -7.64 -13.42 -16.24
N ARG A 189 -8.33 -13.29 -17.38
CA ARG A 189 -7.67 -13.26 -18.70
C ARG A 189 -6.72 -12.09 -18.81
N GLY A 190 -7.10 -10.93 -18.25
CA GLY A 190 -6.25 -9.75 -18.18
C GLY A 190 -4.92 -10.03 -17.49
N LEU A 191 -4.98 -10.64 -16.30
CA LEU A 191 -3.79 -11.02 -15.53
C LEU A 191 -2.96 -12.11 -16.19
N LEU A 192 -3.60 -13.07 -16.87
CA LEU A 192 -2.94 -14.15 -17.59
C LEU A 192 -2.14 -13.71 -18.84
N GLY A 193 -2.28 -12.44 -19.25
CA GLY A 193 -1.39 -11.83 -20.24
C GLY A 193 0.05 -11.62 -19.75
N ALA A 194 0.27 -11.61 -18.43
CA ALA A 194 1.60 -11.54 -17.84
C ALA A 194 2.33 -12.90 -17.90
N ASP A 195 3.64 -12.87 -17.78
CA ASP A 195 4.50 -14.04 -17.60
C ASP A 195 4.65 -14.39 -16.12
N LEU A 196 4.67 -13.34 -15.26
CA LEU A 196 4.69 -13.46 -13.80
C LEU A 196 3.61 -12.59 -13.17
N VAL A 197 2.76 -13.20 -12.32
CA VAL A 197 1.76 -12.51 -11.51
C VAL A 197 2.18 -12.60 -10.04
N GLY A 198 2.59 -11.46 -9.48
CA GLY A 198 3.04 -11.35 -8.09
C GLY A 198 1.93 -10.91 -7.15
N PHE A 199 1.96 -11.45 -5.95
CA PHE A 199 1.03 -11.16 -4.86
C PHE A 199 1.79 -10.86 -3.57
N GLN A 200 1.14 -10.20 -2.62
CA GLN A 200 1.72 -9.96 -1.31
C GLN A 200 1.86 -11.24 -0.46
N GLN A 201 0.94 -12.18 -0.63
CA GLN A 201 0.84 -13.38 0.19
C GLN A 201 0.61 -14.63 -0.66
N ARG A 202 1.09 -15.78 -0.17
CA ARG A 202 0.90 -17.10 -0.81
C ARG A 202 -0.57 -17.44 -1.04
N LEU A 203 -1.44 -17.04 -0.11
CA LEU A 203 -2.88 -17.29 -0.25
C LEU A 203 -3.46 -16.57 -1.47
N GLY A 204 -3.02 -15.34 -1.76
CA GLY A 204 -3.42 -14.62 -2.98
C GLY A 204 -3.04 -15.35 -4.25
N ALA A 205 -1.79 -15.82 -4.35
CA ALA A 205 -1.33 -16.63 -5.49
C ALA A 205 -2.14 -17.94 -5.64
N GLN A 206 -2.39 -18.63 -4.52
CA GLN A 206 -3.20 -19.85 -4.52
C GLN A 206 -4.65 -19.61 -4.96
N ASN A 207 -5.26 -18.52 -4.49
CA ASN A 207 -6.61 -18.13 -4.91
C ASN A 207 -6.66 -17.84 -6.40
N PHE A 208 -5.68 -17.12 -6.94
CA PHE A 208 -5.57 -16.85 -8.36
C PHE A 208 -5.47 -18.13 -9.20
N LEU A 209 -4.60 -19.06 -8.81
CA LEU A 209 -4.45 -20.36 -9.51
C LEU A 209 -5.74 -21.18 -9.47
N ARG A 210 -6.41 -21.28 -8.30
CA ARG A 210 -7.68 -22.00 -8.14
C ARG A 210 -8.81 -21.38 -8.98
N LEU A 211 -8.91 -20.03 -8.97
CA LEU A 211 -9.90 -19.30 -9.74
C LEU A 211 -9.67 -19.43 -11.24
N SER A 212 -8.41 -19.37 -11.71
CA SER A 212 -8.06 -19.58 -13.12
C SER A 212 -8.47 -20.99 -13.58
N LYS A 213 -8.20 -22.02 -12.78
CA LYS A 213 -8.65 -23.38 -13.05
C LYS A 213 -10.18 -23.49 -13.06
N HIS A 214 -10.86 -22.90 -12.07
CA HIS A 214 -12.30 -22.98 -11.92
C HIS A 214 -13.08 -22.28 -13.04
N LEU A 215 -12.65 -21.05 -13.42
CA LEU A 215 -13.38 -20.21 -14.37
C LEU A 215 -12.95 -20.37 -15.82
N LEU A 216 -11.68 -20.71 -16.06
CA LEU A 216 -11.10 -20.76 -17.40
C LEU A 216 -10.63 -22.18 -17.78
N GLY A 217 -10.71 -23.16 -16.86
CA GLY A 217 -10.25 -24.51 -17.11
C GLY A 217 -8.73 -24.67 -17.23
N THR A 218 -7.95 -23.66 -16.82
CA THR A 218 -6.49 -23.69 -16.94
C THR A 218 -5.87 -24.67 -15.94
N PRO A 219 -5.15 -25.70 -16.36
CA PRO A 219 -4.44 -26.58 -15.43
C PRO A 219 -3.24 -25.83 -14.83
N TYR A 220 -2.88 -26.16 -13.59
CA TYR A 220 -1.67 -25.65 -12.95
C TYR A 220 -0.92 -26.73 -12.18
N SER A 221 0.40 -26.59 -12.08
CA SER A 221 1.27 -27.43 -11.27
C SER A 221 2.21 -26.53 -10.46
N GLY A 222 2.24 -26.69 -9.15
CA GLY A 222 2.96 -25.78 -8.25
C GLY A 222 2.45 -24.35 -8.38
N SER A 223 3.31 -23.41 -8.76
CA SER A 223 3.00 -22.00 -8.99
C SER A 223 2.77 -21.65 -10.47
N THR A 224 2.83 -22.61 -11.38
CA THR A 224 2.77 -22.37 -12.83
C THR A 224 1.50 -22.94 -13.44
N LEU A 225 0.82 -22.15 -14.24
CA LEU A 225 -0.32 -22.56 -15.07
C LEU A 225 0.01 -22.41 -16.55
N GLU A 226 -0.72 -23.18 -17.39
CA GLU A 226 -0.63 -23.09 -18.85
C GLU A 226 -1.85 -22.36 -19.40
N TYR A 227 -1.60 -21.30 -20.16
CA TYR A 227 -2.67 -20.50 -20.77
C TYR A 227 -2.26 -20.08 -22.19
N GLU A 228 -3.06 -20.46 -23.18
CA GLU A 228 -2.85 -20.15 -24.60
C GLU A 228 -1.41 -20.45 -25.09
N GLY A 229 -0.91 -21.64 -24.71
CA GLY A 229 0.43 -22.12 -25.10
C GLY A 229 1.59 -21.46 -24.35
N ARG A 230 1.34 -20.57 -23.39
CA ARG A 230 2.35 -19.92 -22.55
C ARG A 230 2.30 -20.44 -21.11
N LYS A 231 3.44 -20.36 -20.43
CA LYS A 231 3.53 -20.59 -18.99
C LYS A 231 3.38 -19.27 -18.27
N VAL A 232 2.48 -19.23 -17.31
CA VAL A 232 2.28 -18.08 -16.42
C VAL A 232 2.58 -18.51 -14.99
N LYS A 233 3.51 -17.82 -14.32
CA LYS A 233 3.88 -18.10 -12.93
C LYS A 233 3.12 -17.17 -11.99
N ALA A 234 2.65 -17.70 -10.86
CA ALA A 234 1.94 -16.93 -9.84
C ALA A 234 2.59 -17.17 -8.48
N GLU A 235 3.22 -16.16 -7.89
CA GLU A 235 4.00 -16.28 -6.66
C GLU A 235 3.78 -15.10 -5.70
N ALA A 236 4.21 -15.28 -4.45
CA ALA A 236 4.16 -14.25 -3.43
C ALA A 236 5.52 -13.59 -3.24
N PHE A 237 5.52 -12.27 -3.28
CA PHE A 237 6.66 -11.40 -3.02
C PHE A 237 6.21 -10.31 -2.03
N PRO A 238 6.40 -10.50 -0.72
CA PRO A 238 5.95 -9.54 0.30
C PRO A 238 6.72 -8.22 0.19
N ILE A 239 6.06 -7.13 -0.22
CA ILE A 239 6.71 -5.82 -0.34
C ILE A 239 7.18 -5.31 1.02
N SER A 240 8.31 -4.64 1.05
CA SER A 240 8.87 -4.05 2.25
C SER A 240 9.15 -2.54 2.10
N ILE A 241 9.94 -2.00 3.00
CA ILE A 241 10.34 -0.59 3.04
C ILE A 241 11.85 -0.45 2.80
N ASP A 242 12.32 0.74 2.48
CA ASP A 242 13.73 1.08 2.64
C ASP A 242 14.04 1.19 4.14
N PHE A 243 14.51 0.08 4.70
CA PHE A 243 14.81 -0.03 6.12
C PHE A 243 15.92 0.96 6.52
N ALA A 244 16.96 1.05 5.72
CA ALA A 244 18.13 1.91 6.02
C ALA A 244 17.77 3.40 5.96
N GLU A 245 16.92 3.80 5.02
CA GLU A 245 16.44 5.18 4.93
C GLU A 245 15.57 5.55 6.14
N MET A 246 14.62 4.69 6.52
CA MET A 246 13.76 4.92 7.68
C MET A 246 14.57 5.00 8.98
N GLN A 247 15.56 4.13 9.13
CA GLN A 247 16.45 4.16 10.28
C GLN A 247 17.27 5.45 10.32
N ARG A 248 17.90 5.84 9.20
CA ARG A 248 18.65 7.12 9.11
C ARG A 248 17.77 8.33 9.44
N LEU A 249 16.52 8.29 8.98
CA LEU A 249 15.55 9.36 9.25
C LEU A 249 15.22 9.44 10.75
N ALA A 250 14.96 8.29 11.39
CA ALA A 250 14.68 8.22 12.82
C ALA A 250 15.91 8.58 13.69
N ASP A 251 17.12 8.34 13.19
CA ASP A 251 18.39 8.69 13.87
C ASP A 251 18.78 10.17 13.71
N ASN A 252 18.10 10.90 12.82
CA ASN A 252 18.37 12.33 12.62
C ASN A 252 18.11 13.13 13.93
N PRO A 253 19.09 13.94 14.42
CA PRO A 253 18.92 14.69 15.67
C PRO A 253 17.68 15.62 15.66
N LEU A 254 17.32 16.20 14.52
CA LEU A 254 16.14 17.06 14.40
C LEU A 254 14.84 16.23 14.56
N VAL A 255 14.79 15.01 14.05
CA VAL A 255 13.64 14.11 14.21
C VAL A 255 13.54 13.64 15.66
N ARG A 256 14.65 13.30 16.30
CA ARG A 256 14.68 12.92 17.72
C ARG A 256 14.26 14.08 18.64
N GLU A 257 14.69 15.30 18.33
CA GLU A 257 14.26 16.49 19.09
C GLU A 257 12.77 16.76 18.87
N ARG A 258 12.27 16.64 17.62
CA ARG A 258 10.83 16.76 17.34
C ARG A 258 10.01 15.70 18.08
N ALA A 259 10.49 14.48 18.18
CA ALA A 259 9.83 13.43 18.96
C ALA A 259 9.69 13.79 20.45
N LYS A 260 10.70 14.41 21.05
CA LYS A 260 10.62 14.92 22.43
C LYS A 260 9.60 16.06 22.55
N GLN A 261 9.60 16.98 21.59
CA GLN A 261 8.63 18.08 21.57
C GLN A 261 7.19 17.55 21.45
N ILE A 262 6.96 16.54 20.58
CA ILE A 262 5.65 15.88 20.48
C ILE A 262 5.23 15.31 21.85
N ARG A 263 6.11 14.62 22.57
CA ARG A 263 5.77 14.09 23.89
C ARG A 263 5.43 15.21 24.89
N ALA A 264 6.21 16.30 24.89
CA ALA A 264 5.92 17.47 25.74
C ALA A 264 4.58 18.14 25.36
N GLU A 265 4.28 18.30 24.06
CA GLU A 265 2.99 18.81 23.57
C GLU A 265 1.80 17.90 23.98
N LEU A 266 2.02 16.59 24.16
CA LEU A 266 1.04 15.63 24.66
C LEU A 266 0.93 15.64 26.21
N GLY A 267 1.73 16.43 26.92
CA GLY A 267 1.78 16.51 28.37
C GLY A 267 2.66 15.43 29.03
N ASP A 268 3.66 14.93 28.33
CA ASP A 268 4.59 13.89 28.76
C ASP A 268 3.90 12.64 29.36
N PRO A 269 2.92 12.03 28.67
CA PRO A 269 2.22 10.87 29.18
C PRO A 269 3.19 9.69 29.33
N LYS A 270 2.89 8.79 30.28
CA LYS A 270 3.64 7.55 30.46
C LYS A 270 3.58 6.67 29.21
N THR A 271 2.43 6.64 28.53
CA THR A 271 2.20 5.81 27.35
C THR A 271 1.57 6.63 26.21
N VAL A 272 2.28 6.72 25.10
CA VAL A 272 1.76 7.25 23.83
C VAL A 272 1.38 6.06 22.94
N ILE A 273 0.09 5.94 22.64
CA ILE A 273 -0.45 4.94 21.70
C ILE A 273 -0.67 5.63 20.36
N LEU A 274 -0.08 5.11 19.28
CA LEU A 274 -0.11 5.73 17.96
C LEU A 274 -0.84 4.85 16.94
N GLY A 275 -1.74 5.45 16.17
CA GLY A 275 -2.29 4.90 14.94
C GLY A 275 -1.96 5.83 13.77
N VAL A 276 -1.46 5.29 12.67
CA VAL A 276 -1.19 6.04 11.43
C VAL A 276 -1.79 5.29 10.28
N ASP A 277 -2.78 5.88 9.63
CA ASP A 277 -3.48 5.28 8.49
C ASP A 277 -3.94 6.35 7.50
N ARG A 278 -4.22 5.95 6.28
CA ARG A 278 -5.18 6.70 5.47
C ARG A 278 -6.56 6.56 6.12
N LEU A 279 -7.39 7.56 6.02
CA LEU A 279 -8.78 7.44 6.45
C LEU A 279 -9.50 6.47 5.48
N ASP A 280 -9.54 5.19 5.84
CA ASP A 280 -10.06 4.09 5.02
C ASP A 280 -10.75 3.06 5.94
N TYR A 281 -11.94 2.63 5.56
CA TYR A 281 -12.76 1.70 6.36
C TYR A 281 -12.08 0.34 6.57
N THR A 282 -11.16 -0.05 5.70
CA THR A 282 -10.38 -1.29 5.86
C THR A 282 -9.36 -1.24 7.01
N LYS A 283 -9.05 -0.05 7.53
CA LYS A 283 -7.96 0.16 8.51
C LYS A 283 -8.38 -0.06 9.97
N GLY A 284 -9.67 -0.30 10.24
CA GLY A 284 -10.15 -0.64 11.58
C GLY A 284 -10.00 0.47 12.62
N ILE A 285 -10.00 1.76 12.19
CA ILE A 285 -9.83 2.91 13.08
C ILE A 285 -10.92 2.95 14.15
N GLU A 286 -12.18 2.70 13.78
CA GLU A 286 -13.29 2.67 14.73
C GLU A 286 -13.12 1.57 15.81
N HIS A 287 -12.63 0.38 15.42
CA HIS A 287 -12.40 -0.74 16.34
C HIS A 287 -11.30 -0.41 17.36
N ARG A 288 -10.24 0.22 16.89
CA ARG A 288 -9.12 0.70 17.71
C ARG A 288 -9.55 1.75 18.73
N LEU A 289 -10.35 2.75 18.31
CA LEU A 289 -10.90 3.77 19.17
C LEU A 289 -11.84 3.17 20.23
N LYS A 290 -12.70 2.21 19.84
CA LYS A 290 -13.58 1.50 20.77
C LYS A 290 -12.78 0.73 21.83
N ALA A 291 -11.74 -0.01 21.42
CA ALA A 291 -10.89 -0.74 22.35
C ALA A 291 -10.22 0.20 23.37
N PHE A 292 -9.68 1.32 22.90
CA PHE A 292 -9.09 2.34 23.79
C PHE A 292 -10.12 2.93 24.76
N ARG A 293 -11.32 3.29 24.26
CA ARG A 293 -12.42 3.80 25.07
C ARG A 293 -12.84 2.82 26.18
N GLU A 294 -12.98 1.53 25.87
CA GLU A 294 -13.36 0.54 26.86
C GLU A 294 -12.27 0.33 27.92
N LEU A 295 -11.01 0.36 27.54
CA LEU A 295 -9.90 0.29 28.50
C LEU A 295 -9.85 1.48 29.45
N LEU A 296 -10.23 2.68 28.98
CA LEU A 296 -10.42 3.85 29.85
C LEU A 296 -11.62 3.67 30.77
N ALA A 297 -12.76 3.18 30.26
CA ALA A 297 -13.97 2.92 31.03
C ALA A 297 -13.76 1.84 32.11
N ASP A 298 -12.99 0.80 31.79
CA ASP A 298 -12.61 -0.27 32.71
C ASP A 298 -11.56 0.17 33.75
N GLY A 299 -11.02 1.41 33.66
CA GLY A 299 -9.96 1.91 34.53
C GLY A 299 -8.60 1.21 34.33
N LYS A 300 -8.42 0.43 33.26
CA LYS A 300 -7.16 -0.22 32.91
C LYS A 300 -6.14 0.75 32.33
N LEU A 301 -6.62 1.78 31.65
CA LEU A 301 -5.87 2.96 31.21
C LEU A 301 -6.50 4.22 31.82
N SER A 302 -5.74 5.29 31.93
CA SER A 302 -6.23 6.56 32.48
C SER A 302 -5.57 7.76 31.79
N VAL A 303 -6.30 8.87 31.69
CA VAL A 303 -5.78 10.16 31.22
C VAL A 303 -5.33 10.96 32.45
N PRO A 304 -4.14 11.57 32.47
CA PRO A 304 -3.17 11.80 31.38
C PRO A 304 -2.07 10.71 31.21
N GLU A 305 -2.10 9.62 31.97
CA GLU A 305 -1.06 8.58 31.93
C GLU A 305 -0.92 7.94 30.54
N SER A 306 -2.05 7.77 29.84
CA SER A 306 -2.12 7.17 28.51
C SER A 306 -2.90 8.06 27.57
N VAL A 307 -2.33 8.40 26.43
CA VAL A 307 -3.00 9.16 25.37
C VAL A 307 -2.88 8.41 24.03
N MET A 308 -3.89 8.58 23.19
CA MET A 308 -3.87 8.04 21.82
C MET A 308 -3.68 9.17 20.81
N VAL A 309 -2.74 9.00 19.89
CA VAL A 309 -2.58 9.84 18.70
C VAL A 309 -3.05 9.06 17.49
N GLN A 310 -4.09 9.53 16.81
CA GLN A 310 -4.60 8.93 15.58
C GLN A 310 -4.38 9.88 14.41
N VAL A 311 -3.41 9.55 13.57
CA VAL A 311 -3.24 10.19 12.26
C VAL A 311 -4.15 9.48 11.26
N ALA A 312 -5.01 10.24 10.60
CA ALA A 312 -5.93 9.76 9.57
C ALA A 312 -5.73 10.61 8.30
N THR A 313 -4.80 10.22 7.45
CA THR A 313 -4.50 10.96 6.22
C THR A 313 -5.71 10.98 5.29
N PRO A 314 -6.14 12.15 4.76
CA PRO A 314 -7.24 12.26 3.81
C PRO A 314 -7.04 11.34 2.60
N SER A 315 -8.09 10.63 2.21
CA SER A 315 -8.07 9.70 1.08
C SER A 315 -9.47 9.55 0.50
N ARG A 316 -9.59 9.58 -0.83
CA ARG A 316 -10.83 9.27 -1.56
C ARG A 316 -12.06 10.03 -1.05
N GLU A 317 -11.90 11.30 -0.67
CA GLU A 317 -12.91 12.11 0.02
C GLU A 317 -14.22 12.32 -0.76
N ARG A 318 -14.24 12.02 -2.07
CA ARG A 318 -15.46 12.09 -2.91
C ARG A 318 -16.31 10.82 -2.85
N VAL A 319 -15.78 9.72 -2.29
CA VAL A 319 -16.50 8.44 -2.18
C VAL A 319 -17.33 8.42 -0.89
N GLU A 320 -18.63 8.15 -1.01
CA GLU A 320 -19.62 8.23 0.08
C GLU A 320 -19.21 7.45 1.35
N HIS A 321 -18.72 6.23 1.20
CA HIS A 321 -18.28 5.40 2.33
C HIS A 321 -17.15 6.04 3.15
N TYR A 322 -16.26 6.79 2.51
CA TYR A 322 -15.15 7.50 3.18
C TYR A 322 -15.65 8.74 3.92
N GLN A 323 -16.63 9.46 3.39
CA GLN A 323 -17.28 10.57 4.08
C GLN A 323 -18.04 10.08 5.31
N ALA A 324 -18.80 9.00 5.18
CA ALA A 324 -19.51 8.38 6.30
C ALA A 324 -18.54 7.90 7.39
N LEU A 325 -17.41 7.29 7.01
CA LEU A 325 -16.37 6.88 7.95
C LEU A 325 -15.81 8.08 8.73
N ARG A 326 -15.52 9.18 8.05
CA ARG A 326 -15.01 10.40 8.71
C ARG A 326 -15.94 10.87 9.83
N VAL A 327 -17.23 10.98 9.55
CA VAL A 327 -18.24 11.40 10.52
C VAL A 327 -18.29 10.44 11.73
N LYS A 328 -18.19 9.12 11.48
CA LYS A 328 -18.18 8.12 12.56
C LYS A 328 -16.94 8.24 13.45
N VAL A 329 -15.76 8.39 12.84
CA VAL A 329 -14.48 8.52 13.56
C VAL A 329 -14.47 9.81 14.39
N GLU A 330 -14.83 10.96 13.80
CA GLU A 330 -14.85 12.25 14.48
C GLU A 330 -15.84 12.24 15.66
N ARG A 331 -16.99 11.60 15.50
CA ARG A 331 -17.99 11.43 16.58
C ARG A 331 -17.45 10.56 17.72
N GLU A 332 -16.79 9.43 17.42
CA GLU A 332 -16.22 8.56 18.45
C GLU A 332 -15.07 9.24 19.19
N VAL A 333 -14.20 9.97 18.50
CA VAL A 333 -13.16 10.80 19.11
C VAL A 333 -13.77 11.87 20.05
N GLY A 334 -14.80 12.59 19.59
CA GLY A 334 -15.52 13.57 20.42
C GLY A 334 -16.12 12.95 21.67
N ARG A 335 -16.69 11.75 21.55
CA ARG A 335 -17.24 11.00 22.69
C ARG A 335 -16.14 10.62 23.69
N ILE A 336 -15.04 10.03 23.22
CA ILE A 336 -13.92 9.61 24.09
C ILE A 336 -13.36 10.82 24.85
N ASN A 337 -13.14 11.93 24.14
CA ASN A 337 -12.62 13.15 24.76
C ASN A 337 -13.59 13.80 25.73
N GLY A 338 -14.91 13.74 25.46
CA GLY A 338 -15.95 14.23 26.38
C GLY A 338 -16.07 13.40 27.66
N ASP A 339 -15.97 12.07 27.53
CA ASP A 339 -16.14 11.15 28.66
C ASP A 339 -14.89 11.05 29.55
N PHE A 340 -13.67 11.10 28.97
CA PHE A 340 -12.42 10.78 29.65
C PHE A 340 -11.36 11.88 29.60
N GLY A 341 -11.47 12.85 28.68
CA GLY A 341 -10.54 13.97 28.60
C GLY A 341 -10.59 14.88 29.82
N LYS A 342 -9.50 15.59 30.08
CA LYS A 342 -9.40 16.64 31.09
C LYS A 342 -9.15 17.99 30.41
N VAL A 343 -9.38 19.09 31.10
CA VAL A 343 -9.10 20.42 30.57
C VAL A 343 -7.64 20.52 30.13
N GLY A 344 -7.42 20.80 28.84
CA GLY A 344 -6.10 20.87 28.25
C GLY A 344 -5.46 19.51 27.91
N VAL A 345 -6.07 18.38 28.26
CA VAL A 345 -5.52 17.04 28.01
C VAL A 345 -6.58 16.12 27.39
N PRO A 346 -6.74 16.09 26.06
CA PRO A 346 -7.63 15.14 25.40
C PRO A 346 -7.09 13.71 25.55
N ALA A 347 -8.00 12.75 25.60
CA ALA A 347 -7.64 11.32 25.61
C ALA A 347 -7.15 10.86 24.22
N VAL A 348 -7.72 11.45 23.16
CA VAL A 348 -7.38 11.15 21.75
C VAL A 348 -7.04 12.44 21.02
N HIS A 349 -5.83 12.49 20.45
CA HIS A 349 -5.41 13.52 19.51
C HIS A 349 -5.68 13.02 18.10
N TYR A 350 -6.74 13.50 17.47
CA TYR A 350 -7.13 13.11 16.10
C TYR A 350 -6.60 14.12 15.09
N LEU A 351 -5.81 13.62 14.14
CA LEU A 351 -5.06 14.45 13.17
C LEU A 351 -5.48 14.06 11.75
N HIS A 352 -6.44 14.80 11.17
CA HIS A 352 -6.93 14.56 9.81
C HIS A 352 -6.16 15.40 8.79
N GLN A 353 -4.90 15.05 8.58
CA GLN A 353 -4.00 15.72 7.63
C GLN A 353 -2.86 14.81 7.19
N SER A 354 -2.15 15.22 6.13
CA SER A 354 -0.94 14.53 5.66
C SER A 354 0.29 15.09 6.37
N TYR A 355 1.23 14.22 6.69
CA TYR A 355 2.50 14.58 7.31
C TYR A 355 3.68 14.24 6.41
N SER A 356 4.77 15.00 6.56
CA SER A 356 6.05 14.67 5.93
C SER A 356 6.62 13.37 6.50
N ARG A 357 7.51 12.71 5.77
CA ARG A 357 8.19 11.51 6.26
C ARG A 357 8.98 11.76 7.56
N SER A 358 9.59 12.94 7.71
CA SER A 358 10.30 13.32 8.93
C SER A 358 9.37 13.49 10.13
N GLU A 359 8.19 14.07 9.94
CA GLU A 359 7.20 14.23 11.01
C GLU A 359 6.59 12.87 11.39
N LEU A 360 6.32 11.98 10.41
CA LEU A 360 5.90 10.61 10.70
C LEU A 360 6.97 9.84 11.47
N ALA A 361 8.23 9.97 11.10
CA ALA A 361 9.33 9.35 11.84
C ALA A 361 9.44 9.88 13.27
N ALA A 362 9.21 11.18 13.50
CA ALA A 362 9.16 11.77 14.84
C ALA A 362 7.98 11.20 15.66
N LEU A 363 6.81 11.03 15.06
CA LEU A 363 5.66 10.38 15.70
C LEU A 363 5.97 8.91 16.04
N TYR A 364 6.61 8.15 15.14
CA TYR A 364 7.05 6.78 15.43
C TYR A 364 8.03 6.72 16.60
N CYS A 365 8.99 7.65 16.67
CA CYS A 365 9.94 7.74 17.77
C CYS A 365 9.28 8.16 19.09
N ALA A 366 8.24 9.00 19.05
CA ALA A 366 7.53 9.47 20.25
C ALA A 366 6.60 8.39 20.84
N ALA A 367 6.14 7.43 20.04
CA ALA A 367 5.13 6.44 20.44
C ALA A 367 5.74 5.25 21.20
N ASP A 368 5.11 4.84 22.30
CA ASP A 368 5.46 3.63 23.04
C ASP A 368 4.80 2.38 22.45
N VAL A 369 3.56 2.51 21.97
CA VAL A 369 2.80 1.45 21.32
C VAL A 369 2.25 1.92 19.99
N MET A 370 2.51 1.18 18.93
CA MET A 370 1.88 1.36 17.63
C MET A 370 0.74 0.37 17.46
N MET A 371 -0.44 0.86 17.08
CA MET A 371 -1.61 0.03 16.76
C MET A 371 -1.87 0.03 15.25
N VAL A 372 -1.73 -1.11 14.63
CA VAL A 372 -2.03 -1.37 13.21
C VAL A 372 -3.07 -2.47 13.15
N THR A 373 -4.33 -2.10 13.07
CA THR A 373 -5.46 -3.03 13.23
C THR A 373 -6.40 -3.06 12.02
N PRO A 374 -5.89 -3.19 10.77
CA PRO A 374 -6.76 -3.27 9.61
C PRO A 374 -7.67 -4.50 9.68
N LEU A 375 -8.89 -4.35 9.19
CA LEU A 375 -9.84 -5.46 9.02
C LEU A 375 -9.38 -6.40 7.92
N ARG A 376 -8.73 -5.86 6.91
CA ARG A 376 -8.01 -6.57 5.85
C ARG A 376 -6.97 -5.65 5.22
N ASP A 377 -5.77 -6.15 4.96
CA ASP A 377 -4.72 -5.39 4.26
C ASP A 377 -3.80 -6.32 3.48
N GLY A 378 -3.34 -5.90 2.30
CA GLY A 378 -2.38 -6.66 1.50
C GLY A 378 -1.04 -6.83 2.19
N MET A 379 -0.52 -5.76 2.81
CA MET A 379 0.76 -5.77 3.53
C MET A 379 0.68 -4.91 4.81
N ASN A 380 0.60 -3.62 4.70
CA ASN A 380 0.73 -2.55 5.69
C ASN A 380 2.18 -2.14 5.98
N LEU A 381 2.68 -1.20 5.19
CA LEU A 381 4.05 -0.70 5.33
C LEU A 381 4.27 0.14 6.59
N VAL A 382 3.23 0.78 7.12
CA VAL A 382 3.30 1.60 8.35
C VAL A 382 3.77 0.76 9.55
N ALA A 383 3.33 -0.49 9.66
CA ALA A 383 3.83 -1.41 10.68
C ALA A 383 5.36 -1.65 10.54
N LYS A 384 5.84 -1.80 9.30
CA LYS A 384 7.26 -1.98 9.00
C LYS A 384 8.07 -0.71 9.26
N GLU A 385 7.52 0.47 8.89
CA GLU A 385 8.14 1.78 9.15
C GLU A 385 8.31 2.04 10.64
N TYR A 386 7.28 1.78 11.45
CA TYR A 386 7.39 1.90 12.90
C TYR A 386 8.50 1.01 13.46
N VAL A 387 8.53 -0.27 13.09
CA VAL A 387 9.58 -1.20 13.54
C VAL A 387 10.97 -0.70 13.17
N ALA A 388 11.16 -0.19 11.95
CA ALA A 388 12.45 0.35 11.51
C ALA A 388 12.85 1.62 12.27
N ALA A 389 11.90 2.49 12.59
CA ALA A 389 12.15 3.74 13.31
C ALA A 389 12.49 3.53 14.80
N ARG A 390 12.14 2.38 15.40
CA ARG A 390 12.29 2.10 16.85
C ARG A 390 13.54 1.31 17.24
N ALA A 391 14.59 1.36 16.42
CA ALA A 391 15.76 0.48 16.52
C ALA A 391 16.42 0.41 17.91
N GLU A 392 16.59 1.53 18.62
CA GLU A 392 17.34 1.57 19.89
C GLU A 392 16.43 1.63 21.12
N ASN A 393 15.22 2.13 20.99
CA ASN A 393 14.38 2.54 22.12
C ASN A 393 13.28 1.54 22.51
N GLY A 394 13.26 0.37 21.91
CA GLY A 394 12.18 -0.60 22.16
C GLY A 394 10.84 -0.12 21.56
N GLY A 395 9.76 -0.23 22.33
CA GLY A 395 8.39 0.00 21.89
C GLY A 395 7.69 -1.29 21.53
N ALA A 396 6.39 -1.22 21.29
CA ALA A 396 5.57 -2.40 21.02
C ALA A 396 4.68 -2.17 19.80
N LEU A 397 4.46 -3.24 19.02
CA LEU A 397 3.55 -3.24 17.87
C LEU A 397 2.37 -4.15 18.17
N VAL A 398 1.16 -3.60 18.18
CA VAL A 398 -0.11 -4.34 18.11
C VAL A 398 -0.50 -4.43 16.64
N LEU A 399 -0.66 -5.65 16.12
CA LEU A 399 -0.84 -5.89 14.70
C LEU A 399 -2.01 -6.84 14.43
N SER A 400 -2.89 -6.45 13.53
CA SER A 400 -3.94 -7.35 13.03
C SER A 400 -3.34 -8.56 12.32
N GLU A 401 -3.84 -9.75 12.65
CA GLU A 401 -3.51 -11.00 11.95
C GLU A 401 -3.97 -11.01 10.47
N PHE A 402 -4.88 -10.09 10.08
CA PHE A 402 -5.35 -9.91 8.71
C PHE A 402 -4.54 -8.88 7.90
N ALA A 403 -3.48 -8.30 8.47
CA ALA A 403 -2.48 -7.56 7.72
C ALA A 403 -1.43 -8.53 7.14
N GLY A 404 -1.00 -8.31 5.88
CA GLY A 404 0.06 -9.12 5.27
C GLY A 404 1.35 -9.11 6.08
N ALA A 405 1.67 -7.98 6.70
CA ALA A 405 2.84 -7.83 7.56
C ALA A 405 2.86 -8.78 8.78
N ALA A 406 1.71 -9.31 9.22
CA ALA A 406 1.64 -10.25 10.34
C ALA A 406 2.39 -11.57 10.06
N GLY A 407 2.46 -11.99 8.80
CA GLY A 407 3.24 -13.17 8.38
C GLY A 407 4.74 -13.01 8.59
N GLU A 408 5.25 -11.79 8.57
CA GLU A 408 6.65 -11.43 8.70
C GLU A 408 7.00 -10.90 10.10
N LEU A 409 6.15 -10.04 10.68
CA LEU A 409 6.35 -9.41 11.97
C LEU A 409 5.75 -10.23 13.14
N ARG A 410 6.08 -11.50 13.20
CA ARG A 410 5.50 -12.48 14.15
C ARG A 410 5.74 -12.17 15.63
N GLN A 411 6.67 -11.27 15.95
CA GLN A 411 6.94 -10.83 17.32
C GLN A 411 6.04 -9.65 17.74
N ALA A 412 5.18 -9.15 16.88
CA ALA A 412 4.13 -8.21 17.24
C ALA A 412 3.11 -8.87 18.19
N PHE A 413 2.36 -8.06 18.93
CA PHE A 413 1.18 -8.51 19.67
C PHE A 413 0.02 -8.64 18.69
N LEU A 414 -0.16 -9.87 18.16
CA LEU A 414 -1.17 -10.15 17.15
C LEU A 414 -2.56 -10.15 17.79
N CYS A 415 -3.55 -9.63 17.04
CA CYS A 415 -4.95 -9.62 17.44
C CYS A 415 -5.87 -9.83 16.23
N ASN A 416 -7.05 -10.39 16.48
CA ASN A 416 -8.16 -10.34 15.55
C ASN A 416 -8.86 -8.98 15.71
N PRO A 417 -8.89 -8.10 14.69
CA PRO A 417 -9.48 -6.77 14.81
C PRO A 417 -11.01 -6.79 14.99
N HIS A 418 -11.68 -7.91 14.72
CA HIS A 418 -13.11 -8.10 14.95
C HIS A 418 -13.43 -8.54 16.39
N ASP A 419 -12.44 -9.03 17.13
CA ASP A 419 -12.54 -9.39 18.54
C ASP A 419 -12.06 -8.22 19.40
N LEU A 420 -13.03 -7.42 19.89
CA LEU A 420 -12.72 -6.22 20.66
C LEU A 420 -11.96 -6.54 21.96
N ASP A 421 -12.30 -7.63 22.63
CA ASP A 421 -11.61 -8.07 23.85
C ASP A 421 -10.18 -8.54 23.53
N GLY A 422 -9.99 -9.27 22.41
CA GLY A 422 -8.67 -9.66 21.92
C GLY A 422 -7.80 -8.44 21.55
N VAL A 423 -8.37 -7.38 21.00
CA VAL A 423 -7.66 -6.11 20.72
C VAL A 423 -7.27 -5.42 22.03
N LYS A 424 -8.17 -5.36 23.03
CA LYS A 424 -7.91 -4.79 24.36
C LYS A 424 -6.77 -5.56 25.06
N ASP A 425 -6.81 -6.88 25.02
CA ASP A 425 -5.78 -7.74 25.63
C ASP A 425 -4.42 -7.56 24.94
N ALA A 426 -4.37 -7.51 23.62
CA ALA A 426 -3.15 -7.25 22.87
C ALA A 426 -2.55 -5.88 23.20
N LEU A 427 -3.41 -4.83 23.28
CA LEU A 427 -2.99 -3.50 23.66
C LEU A 427 -2.45 -3.48 25.11
N MET A 428 -3.13 -4.10 26.05
CA MET A 428 -2.66 -4.13 27.45
C MET A 428 -1.33 -4.89 27.61
N ARG A 429 -1.16 -6.01 26.89
CA ARG A 429 0.12 -6.72 26.85
C ARG A 429 1.24 -5.87 26.24
N ALA A 430 0.94 -5.05 25.23
CA ALA A 430 1.90 -4.14 24.62
C ALA A 430 2.28 -2.98 25.57
N VAL A 431 1.30 -2.42 26.30
CA VAL A 431 1.52 -1.35 27.28
C VAL A 431 2.29 -1.82 28.51
N THR A 432 2.11 -3.07 28.93
CA THR A 432 2.71 -3.63 30.17
C THR A 432 3.92 -4.53 29.92
N VAL A 433 4.36 -4.69 28.67
CA VAL A 433 5.54 -5.49 28.35
C VAL A 433 6.78 -4.92 29.04
N ASP A 434 7.61 -5.79 29.62
CA ASP A 434 8.88 -5.34 30.16
C ASP A 434 9.85 -4.88 29.05
N GLU A 435 10.75 -3.98 29.43
CA GLU A 435 11.65 -3.33 28.48
C GLU A 435 12.58 -4.31 27.75
N GLY A 436 13.05 -5.36 28.45
CA GLY A 436 13.92 -6.38 27.88
C GLY A 436 13.20 -7.19 26.80
N GLU A 437 11.97 -7.62 27.08
CA GLU A 437 11.14 -8.35 26.11
C GLU A 437 10.73 -7.46 24.93
N ALA A 438 10.36 -6.20 25.18
CA ALA A 438 10.05 -5.24 24.11
C ALA A 438 11.23 -5.06 23.15
N ARG A 439 12.43 -4.84 23.69
CA ARG A 439 13.68 -4.73 22.90
C ARG A 439 13.98 -6.02 22.13
N ARG A 440 13.83 -7.18 22.77
CA ARG A 440 14.04 -8.48 22.12
C ARG A 440 13.10 -8.67 20.92
N ARG A 441 11.81 -8.42 21.11
CA ARG A 441 10.79 -8.52 20.04
C ARG A 441 11.10 -7.57 18.88
N MET A 442 11.37 -6.31 19.20
CA MET A 442 11.69 -5.29 18.20
C MET A 442 12.94 -5.67 17.41
N SER A 443 14.01 -6.09 18.06
CA SER A 443 15.27 -6.50 17.43
C SER A 443 15.10 -7.68 16.45
N ILE A 444 14.22 -8.66 16.75
CA ILE A 444 13.94 -9.78 15.85
C ILE A 444 13.23 -9.28 14.59
N MET A 445 12.19 -8.42 14.75
CA MET A 445 11.45 -7.87 13.62
C MET A 445 12.34 -6.99 12.73
N GLN A 446 13.20 -6.17 13.30
CA GLN A 446 14.16 -5.34 12.56
C GLN A 446 15.17 -6.15 11.78
N ARG A 447 15.69 -7.23 12.36
CA ARG A 447 16.62 -8.13 11.66
C ARG A 447 15.97 -8.75 10.43
N HIS A 448 14.68 -9.10 10.53
CA HIS A 448 13.91 -9.59 9.40
C HIS A 448 13.76 -8.52 8.32
N LEU A 449 13.32 -7.31 8.68
CA LEU A 449 13.11 -6.21 7.73
C LEU A 449 14.40 -5.74 7.05
N ARG A 450 15.53 -5.74 7.76
CA ARG A 450 16.83 -5.39 7.19
C ARG A 450 17.29 -6.38 6.11
N LYS A 451 16.93 -7.65 6.27
CA LYS A 451 17.27 -8.71 5.29
C LYS A 451 16.29 -8.70 4.10
N HIS A 452 15.03 -8.38 4.33
CA HIS A 452 13.96 -8.39 3.36
C HIS A 452 13.41 -6.97 3.20
N ASP A 453 14.26 -6.08 2.71
CA ASP A 453 13.91 -4.70 2.42
C ASP A 453 13.24 -4.56 1.04
N VAL A 454 12.97 -3.33 0.65
CA VAL A 454 12.31 -3.03 -0.60
C VAL A 454 13.17 -3.32 -1.83
N ALA A 455 14.49 -3.22 -1.70
CA ALA A 455 15.42 -3.55 -2.79
C ALA A 455 15.44 -5.07 -3.03
N ALA A 456 15.50 -5.87 -1.96
CA ALA A 456 15.39 -7.31 -2.03
C ALA A 456 14.05 -7.74 -2.67
N TRP A 457 12.92 -7.12 -2.30
CA TRP A 457 11.62 -7.38 -2.92
C TRP A 457 11.62 -7.16 -4.43
N ALA A 458 12.17 -6.03 -4.88
CA ALA A 458 12.22 -5.69 -6.31
C ALA A 458 13.11 -6.68 -7.08
N SER A 459 14.29 -7.02 -6.52
CA SER A 459 15.22 -7.99 -7.12
C SER A 459 14.59 -9.37 -7.21
N GLU A 460 14.01 -9.90 -6.12
CA GLU A 460 13.38 -11.23 -6.12
C GLU A 460 12.28 -11.35 -7.19
N PHE A 461 11.47 -10.31 -7.38
CA PHE A 461 10.43 -10.31 -8.41
C PHE A 461 11.05 -10.29 -9.83
N LEU A 462 12.01 -9.39 -10.08
CA LEU A 462 12.62 -9.22 -11.39
C LEU A 462 13.49 -10.44 -11.79
N ASP A 463 14.19 -11.04 -10.85
CA ASP A 463 14.97 -12.26 -11.06
C ASP A 463 14.04 -13.42 -11.43
N SER A 464 12.92 -13.60 -10.70
CA SER A 464 11.90 -14.61 -11.02
C SER A 464 11.26 -14.37 -12.40
N LEU A 465 11.04 -13.12 -12.78
CA LEU A 465 10.53 -12.77 -14.11
C LEU A 465 11.57 -13.04 -15.20
N ALA A 466 12.82 -12.70 -14.98
CA ALA A 466 13.92 -12.93 -15.94
C ALA A 466 14.18 -14.44 -16.19
N GLU A 467 14.08 -15.28 -15.14
CA GLU A 467 14.18 -16.74 -15.27
C GLU A 467 13.16 -17.31 -16.25
N ILE A 468 11.93 -16.79 -16.25
CA ILE A 468 10.88 -17.21 -17.20
C ILE A 468 11.28 -16.84 -18.63
N GLY A 469 11.72 -15.59 -18.85
CA GLY A 469 12.18 -15.09 -20.15
C GLY A 469 13.41 -15.83 -20.70
N GLY A 470 14.34 -16.21 -19.83
CA GLY A 470 15.54 -16.99 -20.21
C GLY A 470 15.22 -18.42 -20.65
N THR A 471 14.20 -19.02 -20.01
CA THR A 471 13.76 -20.40 -20.35
C THR A 471 13.04 -20.44 -21.70
N GLU A 472 12.38 -19.40 -22.14
CA GLU A 472 11.71 -19.32 -23.45
C GLU A 472 12.70 -19.03 -24.60
N LYS A 473 13.71 -18.16 -24.39
CA LYS A 473 14.74 -17.87 -25.38
C LYS A 473 15.61 -19.10 -25.75
N ASN A 474 15.73 -20.07 -24.85
CA ASN A 474 16.46 -21.33 -25.12
C ASN A 474 15.60 -22.41 -25.81
N ARG A 475 14.31 -22.12 -26.13
CA ARG A 475 13.40 -23.05 -26.82
C ARG A 475 13.10 -22.67 -28.29
N LEU A 476 13.60 -21.53 -28.74
CA LEU A 476 13.58 -21.08 -30.14
C LEU A 476 14.98 -21.23 -30.78
#